data_58abb07af4efe5ca176b22f5418a8f56
#
_entry.id   58abb07af4efe5ca176b22f5418a8f56
#
_cell.length_a   1.000
_cell.length_b   1.000
_cell.length_c   1.000
_cell.angle_alpha   90.00
_cell.angle_beta   90.00
_cell.angle_gamma   90.00
#
_symmetry.space_group_name_H-M   'P 1'
#
loop_
_entity.id
_entity.type
_entity.pdbx_description
1 polymer ?
#
loop_
_entity_poly.entity_id
_entity_poly.type
_entity_poly.pdbx_seq_one_letter_code
_entity_poly.pdbx_strand_id
1 'polypeptide(L)'
;MKLTLDVENTVTKRDGKMHLDPFEPENSLTMIGVLTDRGMEQHFPFDHCDVPNQQDYYERVQWYLDQATILICHNAAYDLMWLWESGFKYDGPVFDTMLAEYVLQRGIKEPLSLEACAERYELDTKKQDTLKEYFKKGYSTRDIPIDELAEYLSADLHATQQLSNKLVQRLYSPADAGLMNTVNLTNQVAVCLARIYQRGFKVDLNVLDSVRQEFEQEQKELEASLESTVRKVMGDTPININSPEQLSWVVYGRKVKSKMDWATKVDPYMDRKEFDRLLNADTERLYRTNAEQCRTCRGSGFIRKVKKNGEMFKKLNKCPDCNGEGFLFKQTDVLAGFKFKPPSPKWASATGFTTSKLNLEILEGAARSKGMTDAAEFLNKVRRLSAVHTYLSSFVEGIQTNTKQDGLLHVRLLQHRTATGRLSGADPNMQNMPRGGTFPVKKVFAAAYLSQDGVAIDEVSNGFDVHAYTAKVITDAGQPTDRQSAKAHTFAPLYGATGFGR
;
A
#
# COMPACT_ATOMS: atom_id res chain seq x y z
N MET A 1 -26.83 -26.47 16.27
CA MET A 1 -27.23 -26.32 14.86
C MET A 1 -26.10 -25.65 14.08
N LYS A 2 -25.96 -25.85 12.78
CA LYS A 2 -25.10 -25.03 11.94
C LYS A 2 -25.86 -23.73 11.64
N LEU A 3 -25.20 -22.60 11.79
CA LEU A 3 -25.80 -21.29 11.60
C LEU A 3 -25.03 -20.53 10.52
N THR A 4 -25.68 -20.23 9.39
CA THR A 4 -25.18 -19.30 8.40
C THR A 4 -25.61 -17.90 8.80
N LEU A 5 -24.69 -16.94 8.79
CA LEU A 5 -24.92 -15.56 9.21
C LEU A 5 -24.23 -14.62 8.25
N ASP A 6 -24.86 -13.49 7.99
CA ASP A 6 -24.33 -12.36 7.24
C ASP A 6 -24.84 -11.05 7.84
N VAL A 7 -24.05 -9.97 7.72
CA VAL A 7 -24.36 -8.66 8.30
C VAL A 7 -24.36 -7.58 7.23
N GLU A 8 -25.34 -6.67 7.34
CA GLU A 8 -25.42 -5.44 6.55
C GLU A 8 -25.16 -4.24 7.44
N ASN A 9 -24.42 -3.27 6.96
CA ASN A 9 -24.05 -2.07 7.69
C ASN A 9 -23.96 -0.85 6.79
N THR A 10 -24.04 0.32 7.39
CA THR A 10 -23.77 1.58 6.68
C THR A 10 -22.28 1.74 6.40
N VAL A 11 -21.94 2.59 5.45
CA VAL A 11 -20.57 2.81 4.98
C VAL A 11 -20.28 4.29 4.91
N THR A 12 -19.23 4.72 5.59
CA THR A 12 -18.74 6.10 5.52
C THR A 12 -17.79 6.26 4.35
N LYS A 13 -18.00 7.31 3.55
CA LYS A 13 -17.08 7.68 2.46
C LYS A 13 -16.32 8.95 2.84
N ARG A 14 -14.98 8.84 2.97
CA ARG A 14 -14.09 9.96 3.28
C ARG A 14 -12.86 9.92 2.39
N ASP A 15 -12.46 11.06 1.83
CA ASP A 15 -11.28 11.21 0.96
C ASP A 15 -11.25 10.21 -0.22
N GLY A 16 -12.43 9.91 -0.77
CA GLY A 16 -12.59 8.95 -1.86
C GLY A 16 -12.46 7.48 -1.48
N LYS A 17 -12.25 7.17 -0.19
CA LYS A 17 -12.18 5.82 0.34
C LYS A 17 -13.48 5.44 1.06
N MET A 18 -13.81 4.16 1.02
CA MET A 18 -14.93 3.56 1.74
C MET A 18 -14.40 2.98 3.07
N HIS A 19 -15.00 3.40 4.18
CA HIS A 19 -14.72 2.89 5.51
C HIS A 19 -15.90 2.00 5.92
N LEU A 20 -15.64 0.70 6.01
CA LEU A 20 -16.66 -0.34 6.18
C LEU A 20 -16.69 -0.88 7.61
N ASP A 21 -15.77 -0.45 8.46
CA ASP A 21 -15.59 -1.00 9.79
C ASP A 21 -16.48 -0.31 10.84
N PRO A 22 -16.80 -0.98 11.97
CA PRO A 22 -17.63 -0.43 13.02
C PRO A 22 -16.93 0.64 13.88
N PHE A 23 -15.63 0.89 13.67
CA PHE A 23 -14.87 1.90 14.41
C PHE A 23 -15.04 3.31 13.83
N GLU A 24 -15.72 3.44 12.69
CA GLU A 24 -16.19 4.73 12.19
C GLU A 24 -17.48 5.10 12.92
N PRO A 25 -17.53 6.24 13.63
CA PRO A 25 -18.70 6.62 14.44
C PRO A 25 -20.00 6.80 13.66
N GLU A 26 -19.87 7.04 12.34
CA GLU A 26 -21.00 7.23 11.43
C GLU A 26 -21.54 5.91 10.89
N ASN A 27 -20.81 4.80 11.09
CA ASN A 27 -21.23 3.48 10.65
C ASN A 27 -22.11 2.81 11.70
N SER A 28 -23.12 2.11 11.24
CA SER A 28 -24.04 1.36 12.09
C SER A 28 -24.41 0.02 11.47
N LEU A 29 -24.70 -0.95 12.33
CA LEU A 29 -25.25 -2.23 11.94
C LEU A 29 -26.69 -2.04 11.47
N THR A 30 -26.99 -2.36 10.20
CA THR A 30 -28.31 -2.15 9.61
C THR A 30 -29.19 -3.38 9.76
N MET A 31 -28.66 -4.57 9.44
CA MET A 31 -29.41 -5.82 9.51
C MET A 31 -28.49 -7.01 9.77
N ILE A 32 -28.99 -8.00 10.50
CA ILE A 32 -28.38 -9.34 10.59
C ILE A 32 -29.35 -10.36 10.01
N GLY A 33 -28.83 -11.19 9.11
CA GLY A 33 -29.53 -12.37 8.60
C GLY A 33 -28.98 -13.65 9.21
N VAL A 34 -29.85 -14.59 9.51
CA VAL A 34 -29.49 -15.92 9.98
C VAL A 34 -30.25 -16.99 9.22
N LEU A 35 -29.57 -18.08 8.87
CA LEU A 35 -30.15 -19.25 8.21
C LEU A 35 -29.61 -20.51 8.90
N THR A 36 -30.53 -21.33 9.42
CA THR A 36 -30.15 -22.60 10.07
C THR A 36 -29.99 -23.74 9.07
N ASP A 37 -29.31 -24.82 9.47
CA ASP A 37 -29.22 -26.09 8.72
C ASP A 37 -30.55 -26.80 8.52
N ARG A 38 -31.63 -26.36 9.20
CA ARG A 38 -33.00 -26.83 9.01
C ARG A 38 -33.87 -25.97 8.13
N GLY A 39 -33.28 -24.95 7.49
CA GLY A 39 -33.97 -24.02 6.60
C GLY A 39 -34.79 -22.92 7.30
N MET A 40 -34.60 -22.72 8.60
CA MET A 40 -35.21 -21.57 9.29
C MET A 40 -34.38 -20.34 9.03
N GLU A 41 -35.00 -19.34 8.43
CA GLU A 41 -34.39 -18.04 8.08
C GLU A 41 -35.07 -16.93 8.84
N GLN A 42 -34.28 -15.96 9.31
CA GLN A 42 -34.77 -14.73 9.93
C GLN A 42 -33.84 -13.55 9.66
N HIS A 43 -34.44 -12.37 9.55
CA HIS A 43 -33.77 -11.08 9.39
C HIS A 43 -34.07 -10.19 10.58
N PHE A 44 -33.05 -9.52 11.10
CA PHE A 44 -33.14 -8.67 12.27
C PHE A 44 -32.62 -7.26 11.91
N PRO A 45 -33.51 -6.30 11.65
CA PRO A 45 -33.13 -4.91 11.42
C PRO A 45 -32.74 -4.24 12.74
N PHE A 46 -31.64 -3.48 12.75
CA PHE A 46 -31.14 -2.73 13.89
C PHE A 46 -31.23 -1.22 13.67
N ASP A 47 -30.47 -0.66 12.75
CA ASP A 47 -30.52 0.75 12.40
C ASP A 47 -31.01 0.90 10.95
N HIS A 48 -32.35 0.99 10.81
CA HIS A 48 -33.01 1.09 9.52
C HIS A 48 -34.13 2.15 9.54
N CYS A 49 -34.33 2.87 8.44
CA CYS A 49 -35.29 3.96 8.37
C CYS A 49 -36.75 3.48 8.45
N ASP A 50 -37.06 2.31 7.89
CA ASP A 50 -38.44 1.79 7.79
C ASP A 50 -38.90 1.08 9.07
N VAL A 51 -37.97 0.59 9.89
CA VAL A 51 -38.30 -0.27 11.04
C VAL A 51 -37.58 0.20 12.29
N PRO A 52 -38.30 0.47 13.40
CA PRO A 52 -37.66 0.80 14.65
C PRO A 52 -36.86 -0.41 15.19
N ASN A 53 -35.71 -0.13 15.78
CA ASN A 53 -34.93 -1.14 16.48
C ASN A 53 -35.77 -1.73 17.63
N GLN A 54 -35.83 -3.06 17.71
CA GLN A 54 -36.54 -3.78 18.75
C GLN A 54 -35.54 -4.44 19.69
N GLN A 55 -35.73 -4.23 20.99
CA GLN A 55 -34.83 -4.75 22.02
C GLN A 55 -34.73 -6.28 22.00
N ASP A 56 -35.81 -6.99 21.65
CA ASP A 56 -35.83 -8.45 21.58
C ASP A 56 -34.98 -9.02 20.41
N TYR A 57 -34.62 -8.21 19.40
CA TYR A 57 -33.73 -8.65 18.34
C TYR A 57 -32.34 -9.03 18.83
N TYR A 58 -31.81 -8.27 19.81
CA TYR A 58 -30.54 -8.62 20.42
C TYR A 58 -30.60 -9.98 21.15
N GLU A 59 -31.65 -10.21 21.92
CA GLU A 59 -31.83 -11.48 22.64
C GLU A 59 -32.01 -12.66 21.68
N ARG A 60 -32.74 -12.45 20.59
CA ARG A 60 -33.00 -13.49 19.58
C ARG A 60 -31.75 -13.82 18.78
N VAL A 61 -31.02 -12.83 18.30
CA VAL A 61 -29.73 -13.07 17.60
C VAL A 61 -28.74 -13.76 18.53
N GLN A 62 -28.62 -13.28 19.79
CA GLN A 62 -27.74 -13.93 20.77
C GLN A 62 -28.15 -15.37 21.01
N TRP A 63 -29.45 -15.67 21.10
CA TRP A 63 -29.94 -17.03 21.23
C TRP A 63 -29.49 -17.93 20.07
N TYR A 64 -29.57 -17.44 18.80
CA TYR A 64 -29.07 -18.18 17.65
C TYR A 64 -27.57 -18.45 17.75
N LEU A 65 -26.79 -17.45 18.15
CA LEU A 65 -25.34 -17.56 18.33
C LEU A 65 -25.00 -18.58 19.43
N ASP A 66 -25.71 -18.57 20.55
CA ASP A 66 -25.52 -19.50 21.67
C ASP A 66 -25.86 -20.97 21.30
N GLN A 67 -26.80 -21.16 20.37
CA GLN A 67 -27.19 -22.50 19.87
C GLN A 67 -26.32 -22.97 18.72
N ALA A 68 -25.48 -22.10 18.14
CA ALA A 68 -24.64 -22.45 17.02
C ALA A 68 -23.49 -23.36 17.42
N THR A 69 -23.42 -24.56 16.82
CA THR A 69 -22.27 -25.45 16.94
C THR A 69 -21.12 -25.05 16.02
N ILE A 70 -21.43 -24.31 14.94
CA ILE A 70 -20.51 -23.70 14.03
C ILE A 70 -21.20 -22.53 13.33
N LEU A 71 -20.49 -21.40 13.20
CA LEU A 71 -20.92 -20.24 12.44
C LEU A 71 -20.34 -20.32 11.03
N ILE A 72 -21.17 -20.14 10.03
CA ILE A 72 -20.79 -20.17 8.62
C ILE A 72 -20.97 -18.77 8.05
N CYS A 73 -19.89 -18.18 7.53
CA CYS A 73 -19.92 -16.85 6.91
C CYS A 73 -19.06 -16.85 5.63
N HIS A 74 -19.19 -15.82 4.83
CA HIS A 74 -18.28 -15.55 3.72
C HIS A 74 -17.42 -14.33 4.05
N ASN A 75 -16.15 -14.53 4.46
CA ASN A 75 -15.27 -13.56 5.09
C ASN A 75 -15.63 -13.28 6.56
N ALA A 76 -15.74 -14.34 7.32
CA ALA A 76 -16.20 -14.35 8.71
C ALA A 76 -15.55 -13.33 9.66
N ALA A 77 -14.31 -12.90 9.38
CA ALA A 77 -13.64 -11.87 10.16
C ALA A 77 -14.40 -10.53 10.14
N TYR A 78 -15.13 -10.26 9.06
CA TYR A 78 -15.96 -9.06 8.92
C TYR A 78 -17.22 -9.16 9.79
N ASP A 79 -17.95 -10.25 9.68
CA ASP A 79 -19.19 -10.48 10.44
C ASP A 79 -18.91 -10.52 11.94
N LEU A 80 -17.87 -11.24 12.35
CA LEU A 80 -17.48 -11.34 13.75
C LEU A 80 -17.14 -9.97 14.36
N MET A 81 -16.47 -9.11 13.62
CA MET A 81 -16.12 -7.77 14.08
C MET A 81 -17.39 -6.94 14.33
N TRP A 82 -18.34 -6.95 13.40
CA TRP A 82 -19.61 -6.26 13.55
C TRP A 82 -20.44 -6.82 14.71
N LEU A 83 -20.47 -8.15 14.85
CA LEU A 83 -21.15 -8.79 15.98
C LEU A 83 -20.56 -8.32 17.32
N TRP A 84 -19.23 -8.41 17.48
CA TRP A 84 -18.59 -8.06 18.75
C TRP A 84 -18.73 -6.58 19.10
N GLU A 85 -18.57 -5.69 18.15
CA GLU A 85 -18.71 -4.24 18.37
C GLU A 85 -20.16 -3.82 18.59
N SER A 86 -21.12 -4.61 18.08
CA SER A 86 -22.55 -4.42 18.39
C SER A 86 -22.99 -5.07 19.71
N GLY A 87 -22.06 -5.67 20.48
CA GLY A 87 -22.32 -6.22 21.81
C GLY A 87 -22.68 -7.71 21.85
N PHE A 88 -22.71 -8.39 20.69
CA PHE A 88 -22.94 -9.83 20.64
C PHE A 88 -21.71 -10.62 21.10
N LYS A 89 -21.94 -11.82 21.62
CA LYS A 89 -20.91 -12.74 22.08
C LYS A 89 -20.90 -14.00 21.25
N TYR A 90 -19.77 -14.31 20.64
CA TYR A 90 -19.55 -15.56 19.97
C TYR A 90 -18.07 -15.93 20.03
N ASP A 91 -17.77 -17.08 20.63
CA ASP A 91 -16.42 -17.65 20.75
C ASP A 91 -16.39 -19.10 20.20
N GLY A 92 -17.43 -19.50 19.48
CA GLY A 92 -17.56 -20.81 18.88
C GLY A 92 -16.74 -21.02 17.60
N PRO A 93 -16.74 -22.24 17.05
CA PRO A 93 -16.09 -22.55 15.78
C PRO A 93 -16.68 -21.78 14.60
N VAL A 94 -15.84 -21.42 13.64
CA VAL A 94 -16.23 -20.70 12.42
C VAL A 94 -15.83 -21.50 11.20
N PHE A 95 -16.67 -21.52 10.16
CA PHE A 95 -16.35 -21.98 8.82
C PHE A 95 -16.49 -20.82 7.85
N ASP A 96 -15.37 -20.26 7.44
CA ASP A 96 -15.28 -19.19 6.48
C ASP A 96 -15.18 -19.76 5.05
N THR A 97 -16.23 -19.58 4.25
CA THR A 97 -16.31 -20.10 2.90
C THR A 97 -15.31 -19.47 1.95
N MET A 98 -14.98 -18.17 2.13
CA MET A 98 -13.95 -17.49 1.35
C MET A 98 -12.56 -18.09 1.61
N LEU A 99 -12.21 -18.31 2.88
CA LEU A 99 -10.92 -18.88 3.25
C LEU A 99 -10.82 -20.37 2.92
N ALA A 100 -11.91 -21.12 3.02
CA ALA A 100 -11.95 -22.52 2.57
C ALA A 100 -11.68 -22.63 1.07
N GLU A 101 -12.33 -21.78 0.25
CA GLU A 101 -12.06 -21.71 -1.19
C GLU A 101 -10.62 -21.30 -1.48
N TYR A 102 -10.08 -20.28 -0.78
CA TYR A 102 -8.68 -19.88 -0.92
C TYR A 102 -7.70 -21.04 -0.71
N VAL A 103 -7.92 -21.89 0.31
CA VAL A 103 -7.09 -23.07 0.56
C VAL A 103 -7.23 -24.08 -0.56
N LEU A 104 -8.47 -24.33 -1.03
CA LEU A 104 -8.76 -25.26 -2.13
C LEU A 104 -8.17 -24.84 -3.47
N GLN A 105 -7.96 -23.54 -3.69
CA GLN A 105 -7.29 -23.02 -4.88
C GLN A 105 -5.79 -23.32 -4.92
N ARG A 106 -5.16 -23.72 -3.81
CA ARG A 106 -3.74 -24.12 -3.76
C ARG A 106 -2.77 -23.11 -4.41
N GLY A 107 -3.04 -21.81 -4.23
CA GLY A 107 -2.22 -20.71 -4.77
C GLY A 107 -2.61 -20.23 -6.17
N ILE A 108 -3.61 -20.81 -6.81
CA ILE A 108 -4.25 -20.26 -8.00
C ILE A 108 -5.09 -19.07 -7.53
N LYS A 109 -4.82 -17.88 -8.06
CA LYS A 109 -5.46 -16.63 -7.62
C LYS A 109 -6.73 -16.35 -8.43
N GLU A 110 -7.77 -17.12 -8.21
CA GLU A 110 -9.10 -16.80 -8.73
C GLU A 110 -9.85 -15.87 -7.78
N PRO A 111 -10.82 -15.08 -8.26
CA PRO A 111 -11.63 -14.22 -7.40
C PRO A 111 -12.34 -15.01 -6.30
N LEU A 112 -12.37 -14.44 -5.10
CA LEU A 112 -12.91 -15.06 -3.89
C LEU A 112 -14.20 -14.39 -3.40
N SER A 113 -14.78 -13.42 -4.13
CA SER A 113 -16.09 -12.87 -3.78
C SER A 113 -17.16 -13.95 -3.80
N LEU A 114 -18.21 -13.80 -3.00
CA LEU A 114 -19.32 -14.74 -2.94
C LEU A 114 -19.93 -14.97 -4.33
N GLU A 115 -20.12 -13.89 -5.10
CA GLU A 115 -20.63 -13.92 -6.48
C GLU A 115 -19.71 -14.78 -7.39
N ALA A 116 -18.39 -14.59 -7.35
CA ALA A 116 -17.44 -15.35 -8.16
C ALA A 116 -17.38 -16.83 -7.74
N CYS A 117 -17.48 -17.09 -6.44
CA CYS A 117 -17.55 -18.46 -5.94
C CYS A 117 -18.87 -19.12 -6.35
N ALA A 118 -19.99 -18.42 -6.23
CA ALA A 118 -21.29 -18.92 -6.62
C ALA A 118 -21.35 -19.28 -8.11
N GLU A 119 -20.79 -18.41 -8.98
CA GLU A 119 -20.68 -18.71 -10.41
C GLU A 119 -19.84 -19.95 -10.67
N ARG A 120 -18.67 -20.07 -10.01
CA ARG A 120 -17.74 -21.22 -10.16
C ARG A 120 -18.37 -22.54 -9.75
N TYR A 121 -19.21 -22.53 -8.72
CA TYR A 121 -19.89 -23.72 -8.18
C TYR A 121 -21.30 -23.92 -8.74
N GLU A 122 -21.70 -23.10 -9.71
CA GLU A 122 -23.03 -23.15 -10.35
C GLU A 122 -24.16 -23.10 -9.31
N LEU A 123 -24.07 -22.16 -8.36
CA LEU A 123 -25.08 -21.97 -7.33
C LEU A 123 -26.20 -21.05 -7.85
N ASP A 124 -27.40 -21.27 -7.34
CA ASP A 124 -28.54 -20.39 -7.62
C ASP A 124 -28.36 -19.05 -6.91
N THR A 125 -27.82 -18.07 -7.64
CA THR A 125 -27.74 -16.69 -7.16
C THR A 125 -28.60 -15.79 -8.01
N LYS A 126 -29.49 -15.01 -7.38
CA LYS A 126 -30.17 -13.93 -8.07
C LYS A 126 -29.17 -12.82 -8.43
N LYS A 127 -29.34 -12.18 -9.59
CA LYS A 127 -28.49 -11.07 -10.02
C LYS A 127 -28.62 -9.91 -9.03
N GLN A 128 -27.50 -9.51 -8.43
CA GLN A 128 -27.37 -8.45 -7.42
C GLN A 128 -27.41 -7.02 -7.98
N ASP A 129 -28.05 -6.76 -9.12
CA ASP A 129 -27.97 -5.45 -9.75
C ASP A 129 -28.80 -4.37 -9.01
N THR A 130 -29.79 -4.76 -8.22
CA THR A 130 -30.72 -3.83 -7.53
C THR A 130 -30.01 -2.95 -6.51
N LEU A 131 -29.21 -3.52 -5.61
CA LEU A 131 -28.50 -2.73 -4.58
C LEU A 131 -27.42 -1.83 -5.18
N LYS A 132 -26.75 -2.27 -6.24
CA LYS A 132 -25.75 -1.44 -6.96
C LYS A 132 -26.35 -0.14 -7.50
N GLU A 133 -27.63 -0.15 -7.87
CA GLU A 133 -28.34 1.07 -8.31
C GLU A 133 -28.59 2.04 -7.16
N TYR A 134 -28.97 1.54 -5.98
CA TYR A 134 -29.13 2.37 -4.78
C TYR A 134 -27.82 3.03 -4.38
N PHE A 135 -26.73 2.27 -4.32
CA PHE A 135 -25.41 2.82 -3.99
C PHE A 135 -24.91 3.85 -5.02
N LYS A 136 -25.20 3.65 -6.31
CA LYS A 136 -24.90 4.67 -7.34
C LYS A 136 -25.68 5.97 -7.15
N LYS A 137 -26.88 5.88 -6.62
CA LYS A 137 -27.73 7.05 -6.30
C LYS A 137 -27.36 7.70 -4.95
N GLY A 138 -26.40 7.12 -4.20
CA GLY A 138 -25.91 7.64 -2.93
C GLY A 138 -26.69 7.18 -1.70
N TYR A 139 -27.58 6.21 -1.83
CA TYR A 139 -28.28 5.60 -0.68
C TYR A 139 -27.31 4.75 0.13
N SER A 140 -27.51 4.73 1.46
CA SER A 140 -26.88 3.77 2.33
C SER A 140 -27.78 2.52 2.51
N THR A 141 -27.25 1.45 3.09
CA THR A 141 -28.03 0.26 3.43
C THR A 141 -29.23 0.59 4.36
N ARG A 142 -29.08 1.62 5.17
CA ARG A 142 -30.13 2.13 6.06
C ARG A 142 -31.35 2.68 5.31
N ASP A 143 -31.13 3.22 4.09
CA ASP A 143 -32.14 3.95 3.31
C ASP A 143 -32.76 3.08 2.20
N ILE A 144 -32.28 1.85 2.01
CA ILE A 144 -32.81 0.90 1.04
C ILE A 144 -34.11 0.30 1.59
N PRO A 145 -35.20 0.15 0.82
CA PRO A 145 -36.42 -0.47 1.31
C PRO A 145 -36.15 -1.81 2.00
N ILE A 146 -36.72 -2.01 3.19
CA ILE A 146 -36.39 -3.14 4.07
C ILE A 146 -36.58 -4.49 3.38
N ASP A 147 -37.62 -4.63 2.57
CA ASP A 147 -37.92 -5.88 1.85
C ASP A 147 -36.86 -6.20 0.79
N GLU A 148 -36.35 -5.16 0.09
CA GLU A 148 -35.28 -5.34 -0.90
C GLU A 148 -33.94 -5.65 -0.24
N LEU A 149 -33.64 -5.02 0.89
CA LEU A 149 -32.43 -5.33 1.66
C LEU A 149 -32.50 -6.76 2.24
N ALA A 150 -33.67 -7.16 2.75
CA ALA A 150 -33.89 -8.52 3.25
C ALA A 150 -33.81 -9.58 2.13
N GLU A 151 -34.36 -9.32 0.93
CA GLU A 151 -34.23 -10.21 -0.22
C GLU A 151 -32.77 -10.38 -0.65
N TYR A 152 -32.00 -9.29 -0.62
CA TYR A 152 -30.55 -9.33 -0.92
C TYR A 152 -29.82 -10.19 0.10
N LEU A 153 -30.00 -9.91 1.39
CA LEU A 153 -29.37 -10.65 2.50
C LEU A 153 -29.76 -12.12 2.48
N SER A 154 -31.01 -12.44 2.18
CA SER A 154 -31.49 -13.82 1.98
C SER A 154 -30.70 -14.54 0.88
N ALA A 155 -30.50 -13.88 -0.26
CA ALA A 155 -29.73 -14.46 -1.37
C ALA A 155 -28.28 -14.76 -0.95
N ASP A 156 -27.64 -13.88 -0.20
CA ASP A 156 -26.27 -14.07 0.27
C ASP A 156 -26.17 -15.19 1.33
N LEU A 157 -27.14 -15.30 2.24
CA LEU A 157 -27.25 -16.41 3.19
C LEU A 157 -27.36 -17.77 2.49
N HIS A 158 -28.29 -17.88 1.53
CA HIS A 158 -28.47 -19.11 0.77
C HIS A 158 -27.26 -19.48 -0.07
N ALA A 159 -26.66 -18.51 -0.77
CA ALA A 159 -25.42 -18.70 -1.53
C ALA A 159 -24.27 -19.19 -0.63
N THR A 160 -24.08 -18.55 0.54
CA THR A 160 -23.05 -18.92 1.52
C THR A 160 -23.28 -20.33 2.08
N GLN A 161 -24.53 -20.69 2.41
CA GLN A 161 -24.85 -22.03 2.88
C GLN A 161 -24.63 -23.10 1.80
N GLN A 162 -25.10 -22.86 0.59
CA GLN A 162 -24.89 -23.78 -0.55
C GLN A 162 -23.39 -23.94 -0.86
N LEU A 163 -22.65 -22.81 -0.88
CA LEU A 163 -21.20 -22.81 -1.07
C LEU A 163 -20.52 -23.65 0.02
N SER A 164 -20.87 -23.45 1.29
CA SER A 164 -20.28 -24.21 2.38
C SER A 164 -20.48 -25.72 2.21
N ASN A 165 -21.67 -26.15 1.77
CA ASN A 165 -21.95 -27.56 1.51
C ASN A 165 -21.08 -28.11 0.36
N LYS A 166 -20.89 -27.36 -0.73
CA LYS A 166 -20.01 -27.75 -1.85
C LYS A 166 -18.56 -27.85 -1.42
N LEU A 167 -18.07 -26.87 -0.66
CA LEU A 167 -16.69 -26.84 -0.17
C LEU A 167 -16.42 -27.98 0.80
N VAL A 168 -17.33 -28.26 1.73
CA VAL A 168 -17.24 -29.39 2.65
C VAL A 168 -17.22 -30.70 1.87
N GLN A 169 -18.10 -30.87 0.87
CA GLN A 169 -18.10 -32.08 0.01
C GLN A 169 -16.76 -32.26 -0.71
N ARG A 170 -16.16 -31.17 -1.25
CA ARG A 170 -14.81 -31.20 -1.85
C ARG A 170 -13.75 -31.62 -0.85
N LEU A 171 -13.76 -31.04 0.34
CA LEU A 171 -12.77 -31.33 1.39
C LEU A 171 -12.81 -32.77 1.88
N TYR A 172 -13.94 -33.48 1.74
CA TYR A 172 -14.05 -34.89 2.00
C TYR A 172 -13.70 -35.78 0.80
N SER A 173 -13.47 -35.18 -0.38
CA SER A 173 -13.04 -35.96 -1.55
C SER A 173 -11.61 -36.49 -1.37
N PRO A 174 -11.24 -37.63 -1.97
CA PRO A 174 -9.87 -38.15 -1.88
C PRO A 174 -8.80 -37.18 -2.38
N ALA A 175 -9.14 -36.28 -3.33
CA ALA A 175 -8.24 -35.33 -3.91
C ALA A 175 -7.89 -34.19 -2.95
N ASP A 176 -8.81 -33.77 -2.08
CA ASP A 176 -8.71 -32.59 -1.23
C ASP A 176 -8.74 -32.90 0.27
N ALA A 177 -8.94 -34.15 0.69
CA ALA A 177 -9.12 -34.55 2.10
C ALA A 177 -7.97 -34.08 3.02
N GLY A 178 -6.74 -34.01 2.51
CA GLY A 178 -5.59 -33.53 3.28
C GLY A 178 -5.66 -32.02 3.61
N LEU A 179 -6.54 -31.26 2.97
CA LEU A 179 -6.67 -29.80 3.18
C LEU A 179 -7.61 -29.43 4.33
N MET A 180 -8.42 -30.36 4.84
CA MET A 180 -9.36 -30.08 5.94
C MET A 180 -8.67 -29.47 7.16
N ASN A 181 -7.53 -30.02 7.56
CA ASN A 181 -6.76 -29.49 8.71
C ASN A 181 -6.24 -28.06 8.43
N THR A 182 -5.84 -27.81 7.19
CA THR A 182 -5.39 -26.44 6.77
C THR A 182 -6.54 -25.46 6.81
N VAL A 183 -7.73 -25.85 6.33
CA VAL A 183 -8.94 -25.01 6.41
C VAL A 183 -9.30 -24.71 7.86
N ASN A 184 -9.33 -25.74 8.72
CA ASN A 184 -9.62 -25.56 10.15
C ASN A 184 -8.63 -24.61 10.83
N LEU A 185 -7.33 -24.78 10.58
CA LEU A 185 -6.30 -23.86 11.10
C LEU A 185 -6.49 -22.45 10.57
N THR A 186 -6.76 -22.30 9.27
CA THR A 186 -6.97 -21.00 8.62
C THR A 186 -8.17 -20.27 9.24
N ASN A 187 -9.27 -20.98 9.52
CA ASN A 187 -10.44 -20.40 10.17
C ASN A 187 -10.16 -19.97 11.62
N GLN A 188 -9.43 -20.78 12.38
CA GLN A 188 -9.02 -20.41 13.74
C GLN A 188 -8.14 -19.16 13.75
N VAL A 189 -7.19 -19.10 12.81
CA VAL A 189 -6.33 -17.91 12.63
C VAL A 189 -7.16 -16.69 12.23
N ALA A 190 -8.19 -16.84 11.39
CA ALA A 190 -9.08 -15.72 11.02
C ALA A 190 -9.75 -15.08 12.25
N VAL A 191 -10.25 -15.89 13.18
CA VAL A 191 -10.83 -15.41 14.45
C VAL A 191 -9.78 -14.66 15.27
N CYS A 192 -8.55 -15.19 15.39
CA CYS A 192 -7.46 -14.51 16.08
C CYS A 192 -7.12 -13.16 15.43
N LEU A 193 -7.06 -13.12 14.09
CA LEU A 193 -6.75 -11.88 13.35
C LEU A 193 -7.88 -10.86 13.47
N ALA A 194 -9.14 -11.29 13.49
CA ALA A 194 -10.28 -10.42 13.75
C ALA A 194 -10.21 -9.81 15.15
N ARG A 195 -9.82 -10.58 16.18
CA ARG A 195 -9.59 -10.07 17.54
C ARG A 195 -8.41 -9.09 17.62
N ILE A 196 -7.32 -9.34 16.90
CA ILE A 196 -6.19 -8.40 16.79
C ILE A 196 -6.65 -7.08 16.16
N TYR A 197 -7.44 -7.18 15.08
CA TYR A 197 -8.02 -6.02 14.41
C TYR A 197 -8.95 -5.24 15.35
N GLN A 198 -9.85 -5.93 16.06
CA GLN A 198 -10.76 -5.35 17.03
C GLN A 198 -10.03 -4.57 18.14
N ARG A 199 -8.99 -5.15 18.71
CA ARG A 199 -8.21 -4.52 19.79
C ARG A 199 -7.43 -3.29 19.35
N GLY A 200 -6.94 -3.27 18.13
CA GLY A 200 -6.11 -2.18 17.62
C GLY A 200 -4.78 -1.99 18.37
N PHE A 201 -4.03 -0.98 17.95
CA PHE A 201 -2.78 -0.56 18.58
C PHE A 201 -2.91 0.88 19.05
N LYS A 202 -2.61 1.15 20.32
CA LYS A 202 -2.60 2.52 20.83
C LYS A 202 -1.51 3.34 20.16
N VAL A 203 -1.90 4.49 19.58
CA VAL A 203 -1.00 5.42 18.87
C VAL A 203 -0.78 6.65 19.75
N ASP A 204 0.49 7.00 19.99
CA ASP A 204 0.84 8.30 20.57
C ASP A 204 1.00 9.32 19.44
N LEU A 205 -0.02 10.15 19.25
CA LEU A 205 -0.05 11.16 18.19
C LEU A 205 1.02 12.25 18.37
N ASN A 206 1.43 12.57 19.61
CA ASN A 206 2.48 13.55 19.87
C ASN A 206 3.85 13.01 19.40
N VAL A 207 4.12 11.74 19.71
CA VAL A 207 5.34 11.06 19.23
C VAL A 207 5.30 10.93 17.70
N LEU A 208 4.15 10.63 17.11
CA LEU A 208 3.98 10.56 15.66
C LEU A 208 4.30 11.90 14.98
N ASP A 209 3.78 13.01 15.55
CA ASP A 209 4.04 14.35 15.04
C ASP A 209 5.52 14.74 15.15
N SER A 210 6.16 14.43 16.27
CA SER A 210 7.60 14.65 16.46
C SER A 210 8.43 13.89 15.42
N VAL A 211 8.08 12.63 15.15
CA VAL A 211 8.72 11.81 14.10
C VAL A 211 8.49 12.41 12.73
N ARG A 212 7.28 12.92 12.45
CA ARG A 212 6.97 13.60 11.20
C ARG A 212 7.88 14.80 11.00
N GLN A 213 7.94 15.72 11.96
CA GLN A 213 8.73 16.93 11.86
C GLN A 213 10.23 16.64 11.63
N GLU A 214 10.78 15.65 12.32
CA GLU A 214 12.15 15.19 12.13
C GLU A 214 12.41 14.77 10.68
N PHE A 215 11.55 13.94 10.11
CA PHE A 215 11.74 13.41 8.75
C PHE A 215 11.38 14.42 7.64
N GLU A 216 10.44 15.31 7.87
CA GLU A 216 10.16 16.42 6.95
C GLU A 216 11.36 17.40 6.87
N GLN A 217 12.04 17.65 8.00
CA GLN A 217 13.25 18.44 8.01
C GLN A 217 14.39 17.73 7.28
N GLU A 218 14.61 16.44 7.55
CA GLU A 218 15.59 15.63 6.82
C GLU A 218 15.30 15.60 5.31
N GLN A 219 14.04 15.49 4.91
CA GLN A 219 13.63 15.53 3.51
C GLN A 219 14.07 16.83 2.84
N LYS A 220 13.75 17.98 3.45
CA LYS A 220 14.14 19.32 2.95
C LYS A 220 15.65 19.48 2.78
N GLU A 221 16.41 19.00 3.76
CA GLU A 221 17.88 19.04 3.72
C GLU A 221 18.45 18.16 2.61
N LEU A 222 17.92 16.95 2.44
CA LEU A 222 18.31 16.04 1.37
C LEU A 222 17.97 16.61 -0.01
N GLU A 223 16.76 17.16 -0.19
CA GLU A 223 16.32 17.78 -1.44
C GLU A 223 17.22 18.96 -1.82
N ALA A 224 17.50 19.86 -0.88
CA ALA A 224 18.39 21.00 -1.12
C ALA A 224 19.82 20.56 -1.49
N SER A 225 20.35 19.56 -0.79
CA SER A 225 21.68 19.01 -1.07
C SER A 225 21.75 18.34 -2.44
N LEU A 226 20.73 17.55 -2.79
CA LEU A 226 20.63 16.88 -4.08
C LEU A 226 20.47 17.87 -5.22
N GLU A 227 19.63 18.90 -5.06
CA GLU A 227 19.47 19.98 -6.05
C GLU A 227 20.79 20.67 -6.33
N SER A 228 21.56 21.02 -5.30
CA SER A 228 22.89 21.61 -5.43
C SER A 228 23.83 20.72 -6.25
N THR A 229 23.81 19.40 -6.00
CA THR A 229 24.64 18.43 -6.74
C THR A 229 24.17 18.28 -8.19
N VAL A 230 22.86 18.23 -8.41
CA VAL A 230 22.28 18.17 -9.77
C VAL A 230 22.67 19.39 -10.59
N ARG A 231 22.63 20.59 -9.99
CA ARG A 231 23.07 21.83 -10.65
C ARG A 231 24.54 21.77 -11.11
N LYS A 232 25.41 21.16 -10.32
CA LYS A 232 26.83 20.98 -10.70
C LYS A 232 27.00 20.10 -11.92
N VAL A 233 26.23 18.99 -12.03
CA VAL A 233 26.43 17.95 -13.06
C VAL A 233 25.50 18.10 -14.27
N MET A 234 24.33 18.74 -14.11
CA MET A 234 23.30 18.92 -15.15
C MET A 234 23.07 20.39 -15.54
N GLY A 235 23.73 21.35 -14.86
CA GLY A 235 23.47 22.78 -15.02
C GLY A 235 22.12 23.16 -14.39
N ASP A 236 21.62 24.36 -14.77
CA ASP A 236 20.36 24.89 -14.24
C ASP A 236 19.09 24.24 -14.80
N THR A 237 19.20 23.06 -15.32
CA THR A 237 18.05 22.33 -15.82
C THR A 237 17.27 21.76 -14.65
N PRO A 238 15.96 22.06 -14.54
CA PRO A 238 15.15 21.48 -13.49
C PRO A 238 15.06 19.97 -13.68
N ILE A 239 15.41 19.21 -12.64
CA ILE A 239 15.36 17.75 -12.61
C ILE A 239 14.48 17.34 -11.44
N ASN A 240 13.46 16.56 -11.73
CA ASN A 240 12.68 15.86 -10.71
C ASN A 240 13.38 14.53 -10.37
N ILE A 241 14.07 14.49 -9.23
CA ILE A 241 14.82 13.31 -8.75
C ILE A 241 13.88 12.13 -8.46
N ASN A 242 12.61 12.39 -8.14
CA ASN A 242 11.61 11.36 -7.90
C ASN A 242 11.11 10.69 -9.20
N SER A 243 11.42 11.28 -10.36
CA SER A 243 11.17 10.64 -11.65
C SER A 243 12.29 9.66 -12.01
N PRO A 244 12.02 8.34 -12.18
CA PRO A 244 13.04 7.37 -12.56
C PRO A 244 13.74 7.72 -13.88
N GLU A 245 13.03 8.30 -14.83
CA GLU A 245 13.59 8.75 -16.11
C GLU A 245 14.59 9.89 -15.91
N GLN A 246 14.19 10.93 -15.17
CA GLN A 246 15.05 12.10 -14.96
C GLN A 246 16.25 11.76 -14.07
N LEU A 247 16.05 10.91 -13.06
CA LEU A 247 17.15 10.39 -12.25
C LEU A 247 18.12 9.55 -13.12
N SER A 248 17.62 8.78 -14.08
CA SER A 248 18.46 8.06 -15.04
C SER A 248 19.35 9.00 -15.85
N TRP A 249 18.87 10.20 -16.22
CA TRP A 249 19.69 11.19 -16.92
C TRP A 249 20.84 11.72 -16.04
N VAL A 250 20.60 11.95 -14.77
CA VAL A 250 21.64 12.39 -13.83
C VAL A 250 22.69 11.31 -13.62
N VAL A 251 22.25 10.06 -13.45
CA VAL A 251 23.12 8.92 -13.13
C VAL A 251 23.94 8.49 -14.36
N TYR A 252 23.26 8.20 -15.48
CA TYR A 252 23.92 7.60 -16.66
C TYR A 252 24.33 8.62 -17.69
N GLY A 253 23.85 9.85 -17.56
CA GLY A 253 24.12 10.95 -18.49
C GLY A 253 23.11 11.04 -19.61
N ARG A 254 22.93 12.26 -20.08
CA ARG A 254 22.05 12.60 -21.19
C ARG A 254 22.75 13.54 -22.17
N LYS A 255 22.56 13.30 -23.45
CA LYS A 255 22.96 14.21 -24.52
C LYS A 255 21.92 15.33 -24.68
N VAL A 256 22.36 16.56 -24.64
CA VAL A 256 21.52 17.75 -24.78
C VAL A 256 21.85 18.45 -26.09
N LYS A 257 20.85 18.66 -26.94
CA LYS A 257 20.99 19.31 -28.25
C LYS A 257 20.48 20.74 -28.28
N SER A 258 19.35 20.99 -27.64
CA SER A 258 18.68 22.30 -27.68
C SER A 258 17.89 22.58 -26.40
N LYS A 259 17.48 23.88 -26.23
CA LYS A 259 16.56 24.27 -25.17
C LYS A 259 15.26 23.48 -25.20
N MET A 260 14.70 23.24 -26.39
CA MET A 260 13.42 22.53 -26.56
C MET A 260 13.53 21.05 -26.19
N ASP A 261 14.68 20.42 -26.37
CA ASP A 261 14.90 19.05 -25.93
C ASP A 261 14.81 18.93 -24.41
N TRP A 262 15.33 19.89 -23.68
CA TRP A 262 15.17 19.96 -22.24
C TRP A 262 13.72 20.26 -21.84
N ALA A 263 13.09 21.30 -22.42
CA ALA A 263 11.74 21.73 -22.11
C ALA A 263 10.73 20.59 -22.22
N THR A 264 10.79 19.84 -23.31
CA THR A 264 9.81 18.79 -23.60
C THR A 264 10.01 17.49 -22.81
N LYS A 265 11.23 17.27 -22.30
CA LYS A 265 11.56 15.97 -21.67
C LYS A 265 11.85 16.06 -20.17
N VAL A 266 12.14 17.25 -19.65
CA VAL A 266 12.36 17.43 -18.21
C VAL A 266 11.04 17.60 -17.48
N ASP A 267 10.20 18.50 -17.95
CA ASP A 267 8.85 18.70 -17.43
C ASP A 267 7.92 19.17 -18.54
N PRO A 268 7.13 18.28 -19.15
CA PRO A 268 6.19 18.65 -20.19
C PRO A 268 5.04 19.57 -19.70
N TYR A 269 4.85 19.66 -18.37
CA TYR A 269 3.81 20.49 -17.74
C TYR A 269 4.37 21.80 -17.15
N MET A 270 5.70 22.01 -17.20
CA MET A 270 6.31 23.23 -16.69
C MET A 270 5.83 24.44 -17.50
N ASP A 271 5.39 25.48 -16.78
CA ASP A 271 5.04 26.76 -17.43
C ASP A 271 6.23 27.28 -18.21
N ARG A 272 5.99 27.66 -19.45
CA ARG A 272 7.02 28.19 -20.36
C ARG A 272 7.75 29.40 -19.79
N LYS A 273 7.06 30.26 -19.01
CA LYS A 273 7.68 31.40 -18.35
C LYS A 273 8.66 30.98 -17.26
N GLU A 274 8.30 29.99 -16.49
CA GLU A 274 9.17 29.41 -15.44
C GLU A 274 10.40 28.75 -16.07
N PHE A 275 10.19 27.95 -17.12
CA PHE A 275 11.28 27.35 -17.88
C PHE A 275 12.21 28.41 -18.47
N ASP A 276 11.68 29.44 -19.12
CA ASP A 276 12.46 30.53 -19.67
C ASP A 276 13.18 31.34 -18.57
N ARG A 277 12.58 31.52 -17.41
CA ARG A 277 13.22 32.12 -16.23
C ARG A 277 14.41 31.30 -15.76
N LEU A 278 14.22 29.99 -15.58
CA LEU A 278 15.29 29.07 -15.18
C LEU A 278 16.41 29.00 -16.22
N LEU A 279 16.06 29.01 -17.51
CA LEU A 279 17.03 29.07 -18.59
C LEU A 279 17.73 30.44 -18.74
N ASN A 280 17.18 31.53 -18.25
CA ASN A 280 17.73 32.90 -18.34
C ASN A 280 18.40 33.38 -17.06
N ALA A 281 18.44 32.59 -15.97
CA ALA A 281 19.19 32.94 -14.76
C ALA A 281 20.70 33.07 -15.04
N ASP A 282 21.40 33.89 -14.23
CA ASP A 282 22.82 34.19 -14.44
C ASP A 282 23.81 33.09 -14.08
N THR A 283 23.30 31.90 -13.80
CA THR A 283 24.09 30.72 -13.45
C THR A 283 24.72 30.05 -14.67
N GLU A 284 25.84 29.38 -14.48
CA GLU A 284 26.55 28.63 -15.49
C GLU A 284 25.73 27.44 -16.00
N ARG A 285 25.45 27.39 -17.30
CA ARG A 285 24.54 26.39 -17.90
C ARG A 285 25.24 25.48 -18.88
N LEU A 286 24.95 24.20 -18.83
CA LEU A 286 25.58 23.23 -19.71
C LEU A 286 25.45 23.52 -21.19
N TYR A 287 24.30 24.02 -21.66
CA TYR A 287 24.14 24.37 -23.08
C TYR A 287 24.75 25.69 -23.44
N ARG A 288 24.98 26.64 -22.51
CA ARG A 288 25.67 27.91 -22.78
C ARG A 288 27.15 27.74 -22.95
N THR A 289 27.80 26.83 -22.27
CA THR A 289 29.24 26.54 -22.42
C THR A 289 29.59 25.99 -23.79
N ASN A 290 28.62 25.39 -24.50
CA ASN A 290 28.82 24.81 -25.82
C ASN A 290 28.02 25.47 -26.94
N ALA A 291 27.41 26.63 -26.66
CA ALA A 291 26.62 27.36 -27.62
C ALA A 291 27.25 28.75 -27.85
N GLU A 292 27.36 29.15 -29.11
CA GLU A 292 27.62 30.53 -29.46
C GLU A 292 26.32 31.27 -29.65
N GLN A 293 26.29 32.54 -29.16
CA GLN A 293 25.18 33.42 -29.44
C GLN A 293 25.06 33.61 -30.96
N CYS A 294 23.88 33.44 -31.50
CA CYS A 294 23.62 33.61 -32.92
C CYS A 294 23.94 35.06 -33.32
N ARG A 295 24.91 35.22 -34.23
CA ARG A 295 25.36 36.56 -34.68
C ARG A 295 24.29 37.33 -35.43
N THR A 296 23.40 36.63 -36.15
CA THR A 296 22.35 37.22 -36.99
C THR A 296 21.24 37.83 -36.15
N CYS A 297 20.77 37.17 -35.11
CA CYS A 297 19.71 37.68 -34.23
C CYS A 297 20.24 38.21 -32.89
N ARG A 298 21.55 38.15 -32.67
CA ARG A 298 22.21 38.56 -31.41
C ARG A 298 21.55 37.97 -30.16
N GLY A 299 21.18 36.70 -30.22
CA GLY A 299 20.60 36.02 -29.10
C GLY A 299 19.07 36.14 -28.95
N SER A 300 18.42 37.01 -29.73
CA SER A 300 16.96 37.24 -29.62
C SER A 300 16.10 36.09 -30.17
N GLY A 301 16.65 35.26 -31.04
CA GLY A 301 15.90 34.20 -31.77
C GLY A 301 15.06 34.73 -32.93
N PHE A 302 14.90 36.05 -33.05
CA PHE A 302 14.02 36.69 -34.03
C PHE A 302 14.72 37.82 -34.79
N ILE A 303 14.32 38.02 -36.05
CA ILE A 303 14.80 39.12 -36.89
C ILE A 303 13.63 39.79 -37.58
N ARG A 304 13.83 41.05 -37.94
CA ARG A 304 12.93 41.79 -38.82
C ARG A 304 13.47 41.78 -40.26
N LYS A 305 12.65 41.41 -41.20
CA LYS A 305 13.00 41.49 -42.63
C LYS A 305 12.98 42.94 -43.06
N VAL A 306 13.87 43.28 -43.99
CA VAL A 306 13.94 44.63 -44.58
C VAL A 306 13.15 44.64 -45.88
N LYS A 307 12.34 45.67 -46.07
CA LYS A 307 11.60 45.92 -47.30
C LYS A 307 12.56 46.39 -48.42
N LYS A 308 12.10 46.30 -49.67
CA LYS A 308 12.91 46.80 -50.82
C LYS A 308 13.24 48.30 -50.74
N ASN A 309 12.44 49.06 -49.98
CA ASN A 309 12.69 50.51 -49.76
C ASN A 309 13.58 50.81 -48.54
N GLY A 310 14.21 49.81 -47.94
CA GLY A 310 15.09 49.98 -46.77
C GLY A 310 14.39 49.97 -45.40
N GLU A 311 13.07 50.02 -45.34
CA GLU A 311 12.34 49.98 -44.06
C GLU A 311 12.20 48.56 -43.50
N MET A 312 12.15 48.44 -42.17
CA MET A 312 11.92 47.15 -41.53
C MET A 312 10.43 46.77 -41.47
N PHE A 313 10.13 45.50 -41.70
CA PHE A 313 8.79 44.98 -41.44
C PHE A 313 8.48 45.06 -39.93
N LYS A 314 7.21 45.34 -39.58
CA LYS A 314 6.76 45.32 -38.17
C LYS A 314 6.78 43.92 -37.58
N LYS A 315 6.56 42.88 -38.38
CA LYS A 315 6.48 41.46 -37.96
C LYS A 315 7.87 40.92 -37.69
N LEU A 316 8.04 40.29 -36.51
CA LEU A 316 9.19 39.50 -36.15
C LEU A 316 9.10 38.11 -36.79
N ASN A 317 10.18 37.66 -37.42
CA ASN A 317 10.29 36.30 -37.99
C ASN A 317 11.35 35.54 -37.20
N LYS A 318 11.20 34.22 -37.12
CA LYS A 318 12.25 33.37 -36.56
C LYS A 318 13.55 33.60 -37.34
N CYS A 319 14.66 33.71 -36.60
CA CYS A 319 15.98 33.84 -37.23
C CYS A 319 16.28 32.54 -38.02
N PRO A 320 16.64 32.63 -39.32
CA PRO A 320 16.90 31.44 -40.13
C PRO A 320 18.14 30.66 -39.69
N ASP A 321 19.13 31.32 -39.08
CA ASP A 321 20.39 30.69 -38.71
C ASP A 321 20.28 29.87 -37.41
N CYS A 322 19.50 30.30 -36.47
CA CYS A 322 19.28 29.58 -35.20
C CYS A 322 17.87 29.01 -35.03
N ASN A 323 17.04 29.13 -36.06
CA ASN A 323 15.65 28.65 -36.07
C ASN A 323 14.80 29.13 -34.88
N GLY A 324 15.09 30.32 -34.38
CA GLY A 324 14.37 30.89 -33.24
C GLY A 324 15.01 30.66 -31.86
N GLU A 325 16.08 29.88 -31.77
CA GLU A 325 16.72 29.50 -30.50
C GLU A 325 17.62 30.59 -29.89
N GLY A 326 18.12 31.52 -30.70
CA GLY A 326 19.04 32.58 -30.26
C GLY A 326 20.52 32.12 -30.17
N PHE A 327 20.78 30.82 -30.19
CA PHE A 327 22.11 30.23 -30.06
C PHE A 327 22.37 29.21 -31.15
N LEU A 328 23.64 29.05 -31.51
CA LEU A 328 24.19 28.03 -32.43
C LEU A 328 25.11 27.12 -31.63
N PHE A 329 24.83 25.82 -31.62
CA PHE A 329 25.67 24.86 -30.93
C PHE A 329 26.89 24.51 -31.80
N LYS A 330 28.10 24.70 -31.26
CA LYS A 330 29.37 24.41 -31.98
C LYS A 330 29.61 22.92 -32.18
N GLN A 331 29.08 22.10 -31.30
CA GLN A 331 29.27 20.64 -31.36
C GLN A 331 27.96 19.92 -31.05
N THR A 332 27.89 18.72 -31.56
CA THR A 332 26.66 18.00 -31.74
C THR A 332 25.94 17.61 -30.45
N ASP A 333 26.59 17.33 -29.35
CA ASP A 333 25.90 16.89 -28.12
C ASP A 333 26.75 17.10 -26.87
N VAL A 334 26.20 17.70 -25.84
CA VAL A 334 26.81 17.76 -24.50
C VAL A 334 26.29 16.60 -23.68
N LEU A 335 27.18 15.73 -23.19
CA LEU A 335 26.83 14.68 -22.26
C LEU A 335 26.95 15.24 -20.83
N ALA A 336 25.81 15.41 -20.18
CA ALA A 336 25.67 15.87 -18.80
C ALA A 336 25.45 14.70 -17.84
N GLY A 337 25.60 14.92 -16.52
CA GLY A 337 25.40 13.90 -15.49
C GLY A 337 26.68 13.17 -15.07
N PHE A 338 26.55 12.20 -14.16
CA PHE A 338 27.69 11.42 -13.63
C PHE A 338 28.29 10.43 -14.63
N LYS A 339 27.57 10.09 -15.70
CA LYS A 339 28.04 9.26 -16.81
C LYS A 339 28.41 7.83 -16.41
N PHE A 340 27.70 7.25 -15.46
CA PHE A 340 27.88 5.84 -15.13
C PHE A 340 27.59 4.94 -16.34
N LYS A 341 28.36 3.87 -16.46
CA LYS A 341 28.05 2.80 -17.42
C LYS A 341 27.23 1.73 -16.73
N PRO A 342 26.07 1.32 -17.27
CA PRO A 342 25.31 0.22 -16.69
C PRO A 342 26.12 -1.06 -16.73
N PRO A 343 26.20 -1.84 -15.64
CA PRO A 343 26.98 -3.08 -15.58
C PRO A 343 26.51 -4.17 -16.56
N SER A 344 25.24 -4.11 -16.97
CA SER A 344 24.63 -5.10 -17.87
C SER A 344 23.62 -4.44 -18.81
N PRO A 345 23.50 -4.92 -20.07
CA PRO A 345 22.43 -4.51 -20.99
C PRO A 345 21.01 -4.73 -20.42
N LYS A 346 20.84 -5.67 -19.49
CA LYS A 346 19.55 -5.93 -18.82
C LYS A 346 19.04 -4.76 -17.99
N TRP A 347 19.88 -3.75 -17.74
CA TRP A 347 19.47 -2.54 -17.02
C TRP A 347 18.76 -1.53 -17.92
N ALA A 348 18.71 -1.76 -19.22
CA ALA A 348 17.95 -0.91 -20.13
C ALA A 348 16.45 -0.95 -19.79
N SER A 349 15.81 0.22 -19.81
CA SER A 349 14.38 0.42 -19.64
C SER A 349 13.82 1.24 -20.80
N ALA A 350 12.50 1.37 -20.89
CA ALA A 350 11.85 2.14 -21.95
C ALA A 350 12.31 3.60 -22.00
N THR A 351 12.72 4.18 -20.87
CA THR A 351 13.05 5.61 -20.70
C THR A 351 14.52 5.86 -20.35
N GLY A 352 15.40 4.85 -20.49
CA GLY A 352 16.81 4.96 -20.15
C GLY A 352 17.34 3.71 -19.49
N PHE A 353 17.99 3.85 -18.33
CA PHE A 353 18.46 2.72 -17.54
C PHE A 353 17.80 2.74 -16.15
N THR A 354 17.60 1.54 -15.59
CA THR A 354 16.94 1.38 -14.30
C THR A 354 17.70 2.05 -13.15
N THR A 355 16.95 2.75 -12.30
CA THR A 355 17.42 3.41 -11.08
C THR A 355 16.81 2.79 -9.83
N SER A 356 16.56 1.47 -9.85
CA SER A 356 16.03 0.75 -8.68
C SER A 356 16.99 0.83 -7.49
N LYS A 357 16.46 0.67 -6.28
CA LYS A 357 17.24 0.73 -5.03
C LYS A 357 18.50 -0.14 -5.07
N LEU A 358 18.37 -1.39 -5.56
CA LEU A 358 19.51 -2.31 -5.68
C LEU A 358 20.53 -1.81 -6.69
N ASN A 359 20.08 -1.27 -7.83
CA ASN A 359 20.97 -0.80 -8.88
C ASN A 359 21.75 0.44 -8.43
N LEU A 360 21.09 1.36 -7.71
CA LEU A 360 21.76 2.54 -7.13
C LEU A 360 22.79 2.11 -6.07
N GLU A 361 22.52 1.06 -5.28
CA GLU A 361 23.45 0.52 -4.30
C GLU A 361 24.71 -0.09 -4.94
N ILE A 362 24.53 -0.83 -6.03
CA ILE A 362 25.65 -1.38 -6.82
C ILE A 362 26.51 -0.24 -7.40
N LEU A 363 25.88 0.80 -7.96
CA LEU A 363 26.60 1.95 -8.50
C LEU A 363 27.30 2.77 -7.41
N GLU A 364 26.70 2.91 -6.23
CA GLU A 364 27.33 3.55 -5.07
C GLU A 364 28.60 2.81 -4.64
N GLY A 365 28.55 1.49 -4.52
CA GLY A 365 29.72 0.66 -4.25
C GLY A 365 30.82 0.82 -5.29
N ALA A 366 30.44 0.83 -6.58
CA ALA A 366 31.38 1.04 -7.67
C ALA A 366 31.97 2.47 -7.68
N ALA A 367 31.18 3.48 -7.33
CA ALA A 367 31.67 4.85 -7.19
C ALA A 367 32.68 5.00 -6.05
N ARG A 368 32.40 4.42 -4.89
CA ARG A 368 33.33 4.41 -3.74
C ARG A 368 34.66 3.74 -4.10
N SER A 369 34.63 2.58 -4.75
CA SER A 369 35.84 1.86 -5.17
C SER A 369 36.70 2.61 -6.20
N LYS A 370 36.10 3.53 -6.97
CA LYS A 370 36.79 4.38 -7.95
C LYS A 370 37.16 5.76 -7.43
N GLY A 371 36.93 6.07 -6.16
CA GLY A 371 37.19 7.37 -5.56
C GLY A 371 36.25 8.50 -6.06
N MET A 372 35.09 8.15 -6.64
CA MET A 372 34.07 9.13 -7.10
C MET A 372 33.17 9.55 -5.92
N THR A 373 33.74 10.30 -4.98
CA THR A 373 33.08 10.65 -3.71
C THR A 373 31.75 11.36 -3.89
N ASP A 374 31.71 12.41 -4.73
CA ASP A 374 30.50 13.19 -5.00
C ASP A 374 29.37 12.33 -5.58
N ALA A 375 29.70 11.41 -6.48
CA ALA A 375 28.74 10.50 -7.09
C ALA A 375 28.22 9.46 -6.08
N ALA A 376 29.10 8.92 -5.24
CA ALA A 376 28.74 7.97 -4.19
C ALA A 376 27.81 8.63 -3.15
N GLU A 377 28.14 9.86 -2.74
CA GLU A 377 27.32 10.63 -1.81
C GLU A 377 25.95 10.97 -2.41
N PHE A 378 25.90 11.39 -3.68
CA PHE A 378 24.64 11.63 -4.39
C PHE A 378 23.75 10.40 -4.41
N LEU A 379 24.29 9.24 -4.81
CA LEU A 379 23.53 7.98 -4.87
C LEU A 379 23.02 7.55 -3.49
N ASN A 380 23.81 7.72 -2.46
CA ASN A 380 23.40 7.46 -1.07
C ASN A 380 22.25 8.37 -0.64
N LYS A 381 22.35 9.70 -0.88
CA LYS A 381 21.31 10.66 -0.56
C LYS A 381 20.02 10.42 -1.33
N VAL A 382 20.08 10.02 -2.61
CA VAL A 382 18.89 9.65 -3.40
C VAL A 382 18.18 8.45 -2.77
N ARG A 383 18.93 7.42 -2.37
CA ARG A 383 18.36 6.25 -1.69
C ARG A 383 17.76 6.62 -0.33
N ARG A 384 18.40 7.51 0.41
CA ARG A 384 17.89 8.00 1.70
C ARG A 384 16.62 8.84 1.50
N LEU A 385 16.59 9.75 0.54
CA LEU A 385 15.40 10.55 0.21
C LEU A 385 14.21 9.65 -0.15
N SER A 386 14.42 8.65 -0.99
CA SER A 386 13.37 7.67 -1.32
C SER A 386 12.86 6.91 -0.09
N ALA A 387 13.73 6.57 0.85
CA ALA A 387 13.34 5.93 2.10
C ALA A 387 12.53 6.90 2.99
N VAL A 388 12.99 8.13 3.17
CA VAL A 388 12.31 9.17 3.96
C VAL A 388 10.92 9.45 3.37
N HIS A 389 10.81 9.61 2.06
CA HIS A 389 9.52 9.78 1.38
C HIS A 389 8.56 8.61 1.67
N THR A 390 9.06 7.37 1.61
CA THR A 390 8.25 6.20 1.96
C THR A 390 7.84 6.22 3.44
N TYR A 391 8.72 6.66 4.35
CA TYR A 391 8.41 6.75 5.76
C TYR A 391 7.29 7.76 6.03
N LEU A 392 7.38 8.94 5.44
CA LEU A 392 6.37 9.98 5.59
C LEU A 392 5.03 9.56 4.97
N SER A 393 5.02 9.14 3.71
CA SER A 393 3.77 8.83 2.99
C SER A 393 3.12 7.52 3.42
N SER A 394 3.89 6.44 3.61
CA SER A 394 3.30 5.12 3.88
C SER A 394 3.10 4.85 5.38
N PHE A 395 3.99 5.34 6.23
CA PHE A 395 3.92 5.04 7.65
C PHE A 395 3.38 6.20 8.47
N VAL A 396 3.93 7.40 8.37
CA VAL A 396 3.46 8.53 9.19
C VAL A 396 2.03 8.92 8.78
N GLU A 397 1.83 9.23 7.50
CA GLU A 397 0.50 9.58 6.97
C GLU A 397 -0.47 8.40 7.06
N GLY A 398 -0.01 7.18 6.73
CA GLY A 398 -0.81 5.98 6.83
C GLY A 398 -1.28 5.68 8.25
N ILE A 399 -0.43 5.83 9.26
CA ILE A 399 -0.80 5.67 10.67
C ILE A 399 -1.79 6.76 11.07
N GLN A 400 -1.49 8.03 10.77
CA GLN A 400 -2.35 9.15 11.15
C GLN A 400 -3.76 9.03 10.54
N THR A 401 -3.84 8.73 9.24
CA THR A 401 -5.12 8.67 8.52
C THR A 401 -5.99 7.50 8.98
N ASN A 402 -5.37 6.39 9.40
CA ASN A 402 -6.10 5.20 9.82
C ASN A 402 -6.25 5.06 11.33
N THR A 403 -5.66 5.95 12.13
CA THR A 403 -5.93 6.01 13.58
C THR A 403 -7.34 6.55 13.78
N LYS A 404 -8.16 5.81 14.52
CA LYS A 404 -9.55 6.16 14.78
C LYS A 404 -9.67 7.21 15.90
N GLN A 405 -10.88 7.70 16.15
CA GLN A 405 -11.14 8.74 17.15
C GLN A 405 -10.80 8.31 18.60
N ASP A 406 -10.85 7.02 18.89
CA ASP A 406 -10.44 6.43 20.16
C ASP A 406 -8.91 6.39 20.38
N GLY A 407 -8.14 6.80 19.36
CA GLY A 407 -6.68 6.77 19.34
C GLY A 407 -6.08 5.39 19.05
N LEU A 408 -6.87 4.46 18.52
CA LEU A 408 -6.43 3.14 18.13
C LEU A 408 -6.20 3.04 16.61
N LEU A 409 -5.17 2.30 16.23
CA LEU A 409 -4.90 1.90 14.86
C LEU A 409 -5.32 0.44 14.69
N HIS A 410 -6.37 0.22 13.92
CA HIS A 410 -6.85 -1.12 13.59
C HIS A 410 -6.18 -1.63 12.33
N VAL A 411 -5.23 -2.55 12.47
CA VAL A 411 -4.40 -3.06 11.37
C VAL A 411 -5.03 -4.32 10.79
N ARG A 412 -5.36 -4.29 9.51
CA ARG A 412 -5.94 -5.45 8.80
C ARG A 412 -4.85 -6.42 8.36
N LEU A 413 -4.95 -7.65 8.82
CA LEU A 413 -4.09 -8.77 8.42
C LEU A 413 -4.90 -9.77 7.62
N LEU A 414 -4.57 -9.89 6.32
CA LEU A 414 -5.35 -10.65 5.34
C LEU A 414 -4.63 -11.95 4.98
N GLN A 415 -5.33 -13.09 5.08
CA GLN A 415 -4.79 -14.42 4.80
C GLN A 415 -4.84 -14.79 3.31
N HIS A 416 -5.81 -14.27 2.57
CA HIS A 416 -6.14 -14.66 1.19
C HIS A 416 -5.40 -13.88 0.09
N ARG A 417 -4.56 -12.91 0.44
CA ARG A 417 -3.90 -12.02 -0.55
C ARG A 417 -2.66 -12.61 -1.20
N THR A 418 -2.02 -13.58 -0.58
CA THR A 418 -0.76 -14.15 -1.08
C THR A 418 -0.95 -15.59 -1.54
N ALA A 419 -0.31 -16.00 -2.63
CA ALA A 419 -0.33 -17.41 -3.09
C ALA A 419 0.44 -18.37 -2.15
N THR A 420 1.26 -17.83 -1.25
CA THR A 420 2.18 -18.59 -0.39
C THR A 420 1.66 -18.82 1.03
N GLY A 421 0.43 -18.40 1.35
CA GLY A 421 -0.13 -18.49 2.71
C GLY A 421 0.44 -17.48 3.72
N ARG A 422 1.27 -16.52 3.28
CA ARG A 422 1.72 -15.43 4.15
C ARG A 422 0.58 -14.45 4.39
N LEU A 423 0.57 -13.83 5.57
CA LEU A 423 -0.31 -12.70 5.84
C LEU A 423 0.11 -11.48 5.01
N SER A 424 -0.86 -10.69 4.62
CA SER A 424 -0.66 -9.39 3.99
C SER A 424 -1.30 -8.30 4.85
N GLY A 425 -0.53 -7.29 5.21
CA GLY A 425 -1.05 -6.12 5.93
C GLY A 425 -1.70 -5.11 5.00
N ALA A 426 -2.74 -4.45 5.47
CA ALA A 426 -3.41 -3.34 4.79
C ALA A 426 -3.84 -2.27 5.80
N ASP A 427 -3.96 -1.03 5.35
CA ASP A 427 -4.60 0.11 6.00
C ASP A 427 -4.07 0.48 7.41
N PRO A 428 -2.76 0.75 7.59
CA PRO A 428 -1.61 0.64 6.69
C PRO A 428 -0.94 -0.73 6.74
N ASN A 429 -0.04 -1.02 5.78
CA ASN A 429 0.72 -2.28 5.80
C ASN A 429 1.86 -2.24 6.84
N MET A 430 1.54 -2.59 8.07
CA MET A 430 2.48 -2.60 9.20
C MET A 430 3.53 -3.72 9.15
N GLN A 431 3.34 -4.74 8.30
CA GLN A 431 4.32 -5.84 8.15
C GLN A 431 5.61 -5.38 7.46
N ASN A 432 5.56 -4.30 6.68
CA ASN A 432 6.71 -3.73 5.99
C ASN A 432 7.42 -2.64 6.80
N MET A 433 7.13 -2.53 8.08
CA MET A 433 7.72 -1.51 8.96
C MET A 433 9.26 -1.58 8.94
N PRO A 434 9.96 -0.45 8.75
CA PRO A 434 11.41 -0.41 8.76
C PRO A 434 11.98 -0.85 10.10
N ARG A 435 13.26 -1.26 10.08
CA ARG A 435 13.98 -1.55 11.33
C ARG A 435 14.10 -0.29 12.18
N GLY A 436 13.95 -0.42 13.49
CA GLY A 436 13.92 0.70 14.43
C GLY A 436 15.15 1.62 14.45
N GLY A 437 16.32 1.13 13.98
CA GLY A 437 17.53 1.95 13.84
C GLY A 437 17.54 2.89 12.62
N THR A 438 16.65 2.67 11.64
CA THR A 438 16.57 3.49 10.43
C THR A 438 15.36 4.41 10.42
N PHE A 439 14.31 4.03 11.14
CA PHE A 439 13.07 4.79 11.27
C PHE A 439 12.39 4.44 12.61
N PRO A 440 12.26 5.39 13.55
CA PRO A 440 11.79 5.11 14.90
C PRO A 440 10.27 4.98 15.04
N VAL A 441 9.54 4.64 13.97
CA VAL A 441 8.07 4.56 13.96
C VAL A 441 7.50 3.64 15.04
N LYS A 442 8.25 2.63 15.49
CA LYS A 442 7.81 1.75 16.58
C LYS A 442 7.60 2.46 17.91
N LYS A 443 8.28 3.59 18.13
CA LYS A 443 8.09 4.42 19.33
C LYS A 443 6.71 5.06 19.42
N VAL A 444 6.03 5.15 18.27
CA VAL A 444 4.68 5.72 18.16
C VAL A 444 3.62 4.82 18.83
N PHE A 445 3.91 3.52 18.95
CA PHE A 445 2.97 2.57 19.56
C PHE A 445 3.20 2.52 21.06
N ALA A 446 2.29 3.15 21.80
CA ALA A 446 2.25 3.07 23.25
C ALA A 446 1.69 1.70 23.69
N ALA A 447 2.16 1.19 24.81
CA ALA A 447 1.56 0.03 25.43
C ALA A 447 0.15 0.38 25.94
N ALA A 448 -0.87 -0.17 25.27
CA ALA A 448 -2.27 0.12 25.59
C ALA A 448 -2.73 -0.49 26.94
N TYR A 449 -1.99 -1.48 27.46
CA TYR A 449 -2.42 -2.30 28.59
C TYR A 449 -1.29 -2.47 29.61
N LEU A 450 -0.87 -1.38 30.25
CA LEU A 450 0.20 -1.41 31.27
C LEU A 450 -0.24 -1.88 32.65
N SER A 451 -1.52 -2.22 32.90
CA SER A 451 -2.01 -2.24 34.27
C SER A 451 -2.42 -3.58 34.85
N GLN A 452 -2.52 -4.67 34.10
CA GLN A 452 -3.04 -5.92 34.70
C GLN A 452 -2.14 -7.16 34.61
N ASP A 453 -1.21 -7.24 33.65
CA ASP A 453 -0.30 -8.40 33.52
C ASP A 453 1.15 -7.96 33.16
N GLY A 454 1.73 -7.10 33.98
CA GLY A 454 2.93 -6.30 33.74
C GLY A 454 4.23 -6.98 33.33
N VAL A 455 4.33 -8.33 33.28
CA VAL A 455 5.62 -9.02 33.08
C VAL A 455 6.00 -9.14 31.58
N ALA A 456 5.07 -9.42 30.71
CA ALA A 456 5.40 -9.66 29.28
C ALA A 456 5.68 -8.35 28.49
N ILE A 457 5.11 -7.23 28.92
CA ILE A 457 5.27 -5.94 28.23
C ILE A 457 6.59 -5.27 28.62
N ASP A 458 7.02 -5.39 29.86
CA ASP A 458 8.31 -4.88 30.33
C ASP A 458 9.49 -5.57 29.63
N GLU A 459 9.41 -6.86 29.36
CA GLU A 459 10.47 -7.56 28.63
C GLU A 459 10.57 -7.10 27.17
N VAL A 460 9.45 -6.86 26.48
CA VAL A 460 9.44 -6.37 25.10
C VAL A 460 9.84 -4.89 25.01
N SER A 461 9.40 -4.06 25.94
CA SER A 461 9.77 -2.64 26.00
C SER A 461 11.22 -2.43 26.47
N ASN A 462 11.76 -3.35 27.25
CA ASN A 462 13.18 -3.40 27.63
C ASN A 462 14.07 -4.04 26.55
N GLY A 463 13.54 -4.28 25.34
CA GLY A 463 14.31 -4.78 24.22
C GLY A 463 14.52 -6.29 24.21
N PHE A 464 13.56 -7.06 24.74
CA PHE A 464 13.60 -8.52 24.63
C PHE A 464 13.75 -8.96 23.18
N ASP A 465 14.88 -9.54 22.87
CA ASP A 465 15.19 -10.08 21.54
C ASP A 465 14.90 -11.59 21.54
N VAL A 466 13.73 -11.97 21.00
CA VAL A 466 13.31 -13.37 20.89
C VAL A 466 14.35 -14.25 20.16
N HIS A 467 15.09 -13.68 19.21
CA HIS A 467 16.09 -14.45 18.49
C HIS A 467 17.39 -14.62 19.30
N ALA A 468 17.78 -13.62 20.09
CA ALA A 468 18.88 -13.74 21.03
C ALA A 468 18.54 -14.73 22.14
N TYR A 469 17.32 -14.70 22.65
CA TYR A 469 16.83 -15.69 23.62
C TYR A 469 16.82 -17.10 23.03
N THR A 470 16.31 -17.29 21.81
CA THR A 470 16.33 -18.57 21.11
C THR A 470 17.77 -19.07 20.90
N ALA A 471 18.70 -18.19 20.51
CA ALA A 471 20.12 -18.51 20.39
C ALA A 471 20.70 -19.01 21.71
N LYS A 472 20.39 -18.35 22.82
CA LYS A 472 20.79 -18.74 24.15
C LYS A 472 20.25 -20.13 24.52
N VAL A 473 18.97 -20.37 24.35
CA VAL A 473 18.34 -21.67 24.65
C VAL A 473 18.97 -22.81 23.85
N ILE A 474 19.24 -22.61 22.56
CA ILE A 474 19.87 -23.61 21.70
C ILE A 474 21.33 -23.83 22.11
N THR A 475 22.04 -22.76 22.48
CA THR A 475 23.44 -22.85 22.96
C THR A 475 23.53 -23.55 24.30
N ASP A 476 22.62 -23.26 25.23
CA ASP A 476 22.53 -23.92 26.56
C ASP A 476 22.16 -25.40 26.42
N ALA A 477 21.45 -25.78 25.34
CA ALA A 477 21.19 -27.18 24.99
C ALA A 477 22.36 -27.89 24.29
N GLY A 478 23.56 -27.27 24.27
CA GLY A 478 24.81 -27.87 23.78
C GLY A 478 25.14 -27.64 22.31
N GLN A 479 24.38 -26.77 21.60
CA GLN A 479 24.64 -26.38 20.21
C GLN A 479 24.96 -24.88 20.13
N PRO A 480 26.24 -24.46 20.03
CA PRO A 480 26.59 -23.05 19.89
C PRO A 480 25.86 -22.41 18.71
N THR A 481 25.02 -21.43 18.99
CA THR A 481 24.13 -20.81 17.98
C THR A 481 24.17 -19.30 18.14
N ASP A 482 24.45 -18.58 17.04
CA ASP A 482 24.35 -17.13 17.03
C ASP A 482 22.92 -16.65 16.79
N ARG A 483 22.67 -15.36 17.01
CA ARG A 483 21.35 -14.73 16.83
C ARG A 483 20.81 -14.88 15.40
N GLN A 484 21.67 -14.83 14.38
CA GLN A 484 21.25 -14.92 12.97
C GLN A 484 20.83 -16.35 12.61
N SER A 485 21.58 -17.33 13.10
CA SER A 485 21.23 -18.75 12.95
C SER A 485 19.96 -19.09 13.72
N ALA A 486 19.78 -18.57 14.94
CA ALA A 486 18.56 -18.73 15.72
C ALA A 486 17.32 -18.16 15.02
N LYS A 487 17.47 -17.05 14.29
CA LYS A 487 16.39 -16.50 13.47
C LYS A 487 15.89 -17.49 12.41
N ALA A 488 16.80 -18.19 11.73
CA ALA A 488 16.45 -19.24 10.79
C ALA A 488 15.70 -20.40 11.49
N HIS A 489 16.16 -20.81 12.66
CA HIS A 489 15.51 -21.87 13.47
C HIS A 489 14.13 -21.44 13.99
N THR A 490 13.94 -20.17 14.32
CA THR A 490 12.64 -19.65 14.79
C THR A 490 11.60 -19.63 13.66
N PHE A 491 11.99 -19.27 12.45
CA PHE A 491 11.05 -19.11 11.33
C PHE A 491 10.87 -20.38 10.48
N ALA A 492 11.89 -21.22 10.36
CA ALA A 492 11.84 -22.40 9.51
C ALA A 492 10.64 -23.33 9.78
N PRO A 493 10.27 -23.64 11.05
CA PRO A 493 9.08 -24.44 11.33
C PRO A 493 7.78 -23.81 10.89
N LEU A 494 7.68 -22.46 10.96
CA LEU A 494 6.50 -21.73 10.51
C LEU A 494 6.30 -21.81 8.99
N TYR A 495 7.36 -22.13 8.24
CA TYR A 495 7.33 -22.36 6.80
C TYR A 495 7.36 -23.86 6.42
N GLY A 496 7.04 -24.75 7.36
CA GLY A 496 6.94 -26.19 7.11
C GLY A 496 8.27 -26.95 7.06
N ALA A 497 9.38 -26.34 7.48
CA ALA A 497 10.65 -27.05 7.59
C ALA A 497 10.59 -28.11 8.70
N THR A 498 10.92 -29.35 8.35
CA THR A 498 11.06 -30.45 9.30
C THR A 498 12.49 -30.58 9.80
N GLY A 499 12.73 -31.36 10.88
CA GLY A 499 14.05 -31.57 11.44
C GLY A 499 15.11 -32.15 10.48
N PHE A 500 14.70 -32.67 9.32
CA PHE A 500 15.59 -33.17 8.25
C PHE A 500 16.05 -32.10 7.25
N GLY A 501 15.48 -30.89 7.28
CA GLY A 501 15.79 -29.79 6.37
C GLY A 501 16.40 -28.57 7.05
N ARG A 502 16.96 -28.72 8.24
CA ARG A 502 17.57 -27.66 9.04
C ARG A 502 19.09 -27.68 8.93
#